data_bb6c209f957eaa1cad1e3047180de27b
#
_entry.id   bb6c209f957eaa1cad1e3047180de27b
#
_cell.length_a   1.000
_cell.length_b   1.000
_cell.length_c   1.000
_cell.angle_alpha   90.00
_cell.angle_beta   90.00
_cell.angle_gamma   90.00
#
_symmetry.space_group_name_H-M   'P 1'
#
loop_
_entity.id
_entity.type
_entity.pdbx_description
1 polymer ?
#
loop_
_entity_poly.entity_id
_entity_poly.type
_entity_poly.pdbx_seq_one_letter_code
_entity_poly.pdbx_strand_id
1 'polypeptide(L)'
;MPTLAETFLRRPHGVLEYVADAVRVVAALSVVVVGVGWGVVEIAVLMLALLGTLVPRMLGLRATFDLMVGVAALGAAWSSVFELYTRITGYDTVVHFVLNGLLAAVFVVLAHRAGWVVSPDHGDGRGGAGRSARVGSVLVTVAFGLAAGTLWEMGEWAGHTLVDSAIFVGYDDTIGDLAAGGLGSLLAGLALPFLVGGDVRGRGARASSPGAGVDGADGRGVDGPGGDAVGHGRPRIHHR
;
A
#
# COMPACT_ATOMS: atom_id res chain seq x y z
N MET A 1 10.69 3.91 -12.89
CA MET A 1 9.63 4.17 -11.88
C MET A 1 9.95 5.52 -11.23
N PRO A 2 8.96 6.37 -10.91
CA PRO A 2 9.23 7.58 -10.15
C PRO A 2 9.80 7.23 -8.77
N THR A 3 10.68 8.07 -8.26
CA THR A 3 11.23 7.93 -6.91
C THR A 3 10.14 8.16 -5.86
N LEU A 4 10.37 7.73 -4.62
CA LEU A 4 9.44 8.00 -3.50
C LEU A 4 9.25 9.51 -3.30
N ALA A 5 10.32 10.30 -3.46
CA ALA A 5 10.27 11.75 -3.34
C ALA A 5 9.42 12.40 -4.45
N GLU A 6 9.60 12.00 -5.71
CA GLU A 6 8.78 12.49 -6.83
C GLU A 6 7.31 12.13 -6.65
N THR A 7 7.01 10.92 -6.13
CA THR A 7 5.65 10.48 -5.86
C THR A 7 5.02 11.32 -4.74
N PHE A 8 5.78 11.60 -3.69
CA PHE A 8 5.32 12.43 -2.57
C PHE A 8 5.04 13.87 -2.98
N LEU A 9 5.96 14.48 -3.76
CA LEU A 9 5.89 15.89 -4.17
C LEU A 9 4.96 16.13 -5.37
N ARG A 10 4.35 15.10 -5.93
CA ARG A 10 3.39 15.27 -7.03
C ARG A 10 2.21 16.15 -6.61
N ARG A 11 1.71 16.98 -7.52
CA ARG A 11 0.51 17.77 -7.28
C ARG A 11 -0.70 16.87 -7.06
N PRO A 12 -1.56 17.16 -6.07
CA PRO A 12 -2.79 16.39 -5.86
C PRO A 12 -3.75 16.55 -7.03
N HIS A 13 -4.41 15.44 -7.39
CA HIS A 13 -5.38 15.35 -8.49
C HIS A 13 -6.75 14.95 -7.93
N GLY A 14 -7.55 15.93 -7.51
CA GLY A 14 -8.90 15.69 -7.02
C GLY A 14 -9.08 15.88 -5.53
N VAL A 15 -10.33 16.02 -5.12
CA VAL A 15 -10.72 16.43 -3.75
C VAL A 15 -10.15 15.50 -2.67
N LEU A 16 -10.20 14.19 -2.89
CA LEU A 16 -9.72 13.22 -1.89
C LEU A 16 -8.22 13.33 -1.62
N GLU A 17 -7.40 13.63 -2.63
CA GLU A 17 -5.98 13.84 -2.42
C GLU A 17 -5.70 15.13 -1.64
N TYR A 18 -6.45 16.22 -1.91
CA TYR A 18 -6.36 17.44 -1.12
C TYR A 18 -6.78 17.23 0.33
N VAL A 19 -7.85 16.46 0.57
CA VAL A 19 -8.28 16.10 1.93
C VAL A 19 -7.22 15.27 2.64
N ALA A 20 -6.62 14.28 1.96
CA ALA A 20 -5.53 13.49 2.53
C ALA A 20 -4.28 14.35 2.84
N ASP A 21 -3.95 15.32 1.98
CA ASP A 21 -2.86 16.27 2.26
C ASP A 21 -3.21 17.20 3.44
N ALA A 22 -4.47 17.62 3.59
CA ALA A 22 -4.94 18.37 4.77
C ALA A 22 -4.80 17.55 6.06
N VAL A 23 -5.13 16.25 6.04
CA VAL A 23 -4.93 15.35 7.19
C VAL A 23 -3.45 15.28 7.58
N ARG A 24 -2.51 15.28 6.62
CA ARG A 24 -1.05 15.33 6.90
C ARG A 24 -0.64 16.63 7.57
N VAL A 25 -1.15 17.75 7.07
CA VAL A 25 -0.89 19.06 7.69
C VAL A 25 -1.41 19.08 9.12
N VAL A 26 -2.64 18.59 9.35
CA VAL A 26 -3.20 18.47 10.70
C VAL A 26 -2.34 17.56 11.58
N ALA A 27 -1.88 16.41 11.07
CA ALA A 27 -0.99 15.52 11.81
C ALA A 27 0.33 16.21 12.20
N ALA A 28 0.95 16.95 11.28
CA ALA A 28 2.17 17.69 11.56
C ALA A 28 1.95 18.81 12.59
N LEU A 29 0.84 19.55 12.49
CA LEU A 29 0.47 20.57 13.48
C LEU A 29 0.15 19.95 14.84
N SER A 30 -0.47 18.75 14.87
CA SER A 30 -0.78 18.02 16.09
C SER A 30 0.48 17.67 16.88
N VAL A 31 1.56 17.25 16.21
CA VAL A 31 2.87 17.03 16.88
C VAL A 31 3.38 18.29 17.55
N VAL A 32 3.27 19.44 16.89
CA VAL A 32 3.70 20.72 17.46
C VAL A 32 2.82 21.13 18.67
N VAL A 33 1.50 21.00 18.53
CA VAL A 33 0.55 21.35 19.60
C VAL A 33 0.79 20.50 20.85
N VAL A 34 0.90 19.19 20.67
CA VAL A 34 1.13 18.26 21.78
C VAL A 34 2.53 18.44 22.38
N GLY A 35 3.52 18.81 21.57
CA GLY A 35 4.87 19.12 22.04
C GLY A 35 4.96 20.28 23.04
N VAL A 36 3.94 21.15 23.09
CA VAL A 36 3.88 22.30 24.02
C VAL A 36 3.14 21.97 25.31
N GLY A 37 2.15 21.07 25.29
CA GLY A 37 1.21 20.88 26.40
C GLY A 37 1.11 19.49 26.99
N TRP A 38 1.75 18.48 26.39
CA TRP A 38 1.63 17.05 26.77
C TRP A 38 2.99 16.39 26.98
N GLY A 39 2.98 15.09 27.28
CA GLY A 39 4.17 14.32 27.57
C GLY A 39 4.87 13.74 26.34
N VAL A 40 6.01 13.05 26.59
CA VAL A 40 6.83 12.42 25.55
C VAL A 40 6.09 11.27 24.85
N VAL A 41 5.19 10.60 25.55
CA VAL A 41 4.42 9.46 24.99
C VAL A 41 3.48 9.95 23.90
N GLU A 42 2.71 11.00 24.15
CA GLU A 42 1.77 11.57 23.19
C GLU A 42 2.49 12.15 21.97
N ILE A 43 3.66 12.77 22.18
CA ILE A 43 4.51 13.22 21.07
C ILE A 43 4.94 12.03 20.21
N ALA A 44 5.42 10.96 20.83
CA ALA A 44 5.87 9.77 20.10
C ALA A 44 4.74 9.11 19.30
N VAL A 45 3.55 8.96 19.88
CA VAL A 45 2.37 8.41 19.22
C VAL A 45 1.93 9.29 18.05
N LEU A 46 1.92 10.62 18.19
CA LEU A 46 1.58 11.53 17.09
C LEU A 46 2.66 11.57 16.00
N MET A 47 3.92 11.43 16.33
CA MET A 47 4.98 11.28 15.33
C MET A 47 4.82 9.99 14.54
N LEU A 48 4.45 8.89 15.21
CA LEU A 48 4.15 7.62 14.52
C LEU A 48 2.92 7.74 13.64
N ALA A 49 1.87 8.43 14.08
CA ALA A 49 0.70 8.72 13.26
C ALA A 49 1.05 9.58 12.04
N LEU A 50 1.88 10.61 12.19
CA LEU A 50 2.38 11.42 11.09
C LEU A 50 3.12 10.54 10.08
N LEU A 51 4.02 9.66 10.51
CA LEU A 51 4.68 8.69 9.63
C LEU A 51 3.65 7.82 8.89
N GLY A 52 2.63 7.34 9.60
CA GLY A 52 1.51 6.59 9.03
C GLY A 52 0.79 7.34 7.91
N THR A 53 0.65 8.67 8.01
CA THR A 53 0.06 9.50 6.95
C THR A 53 0.99 9.72 5.75
N LEU A 54 2.31 9.74 5.97
CA LEU A 54 3.30 10.01 4.92
C LEU A 54 3.53 8.79 4.00
N VAL A 55 3.60 7.58 4.57
CA VAL A 55 3.94 6.35 3.85
C VAL A 55 2.98 6.05 2.69
N PRO A 56 1.64 6.08 2.83
CA PRO A 56 0.72 5.86 1.71
C PRO A 56 0.91 6.86 0.57
N ARG A 57 1.20 8.12 0.86
CA ARG A 57 1.49 9.15 -0.13
C ARG A 57 2.78 8.88 -0.89
N MET A 58 3.85 8.52 -0.18
CA MET A 58 5.15 8.15 -0.78
C MET A 58 5.01 6.93 -1.69
N LEU A 59 4.18 5.98 -1.28
CA LEU A 59 3.84 4.81 -2.09
C LEU A 59 2.86 5.13 -3.24
N GLY A 60 2.27 6.32 -3.31
CA GLY A 60 1.29 6.71 -4.33
C GLY A 60 0.08 5.79 -4.31
N LEU A 61 -0.42 5.43 -3.13
CA LEU A 61 -1.61 4.62 -2.98
C LEU A 61 -2.86 5.39 -3.43
N ARG A 62 -3.98 4.68 -3.65
CA ARG A 62 -5.25 5.33 -4.00
C ARG A 62 -5.65 6.34 -2.93
N ALA A 63 -6.16 7.48 -3.38
CA ALA A 63 -6.52 8.59 -2.49
C ALA A 63 -7.49 8.19 -1.37
N THR A 64 -8.44 7.29 -1.64
CA THR A 64 -9.35 6.76 -0.63
C THR A 64 -8.62 5.94 0.44
N PHE A 65 -7.72 5.06 0.02
CA PHE A 65 -6.96 4.23 0.96
C PHE A 65 -5.95 5.06 1.75
N ASP A 66 -5.28 5.97 1.10
CA ASP A 66 -4.39 6.96 1.72
C ASP A 66 -5.12 7.77 2.81
N LEU A 67 -6.30 8.29 2.49
CA LEU A 67 -7.14 9.01 3.44
C LEU A 67 -7.60 8.12 4.61
N MET A 68 -8.02 6.88 4.35
CA MET A 68 -8.43 5.94 5.41
C MET A 68 -7.30 5.68 6.41
N VAL A 69 -6.09 5.42 5.91
CA VAL A 69 -4.90 5.21 6.78
C VAL A 69 -4.61 6.46 7.58
N GLY A 70 -4.60 7.64 6.94
CA GLY A 70 -4.29 8.91 7.60
C GLY A 70 -5.30 9.26 8.69
N VAL A 71 -6.60 9.13 8.41
CA VAL A 71 -7.66 9.41 9.40
C VAL A 71 -7.62 8.41 10.55
N ALA A 72 -7.43 7.12 10.27
CA ALA A 72 -7.35 6.10 11.32
C ALA A 72 -6.13 6.31 12.22
N ALA A 73 -4.94 6.56 11.65
CA ALA A 73 -3.72 6.80 12.42
C ALA A 73 -3.82 8.08 13.27
N LEU A 74 -4.29 9.18 12.69
CA LEU A 74 -4.45 10.45 13.42
C LEU A 74 -5.54 10.34 14.49
N GLY A 75 -6.66 9.65 14.18
CA GLY A 75 -7.74 9.39 15.14
C GLY A 75 -7.26 8.56 16.32
N ALA A 76 -6.52 7.48 16.08
CA ALA A 76 -5.93 6.66 17.12
C ALA A 76 -4.99 7.46 18.01
N ALA A 77 -4.11 8.30 17.44
CA ALA A 77 -3.18 9.11 18.20
C ALA A 77 -3.90 10.16 19.09
N TRP A 78 -4.90 10.85 18.59
CA TRP A 78 -5.71 11.77 19.39
C TRP A 78 -6.55 11.06 20.45
N SER A 79 -6.94 9.80 20.19
CA SER A 79 -7.63 8.98 21.19
C SER A 79 -6.74 8.65 22.38
N SER A 80 -5.45 8.51 22.20
CA SER A 80 -4.47 8.42 23.30
C SER A 80 -4.43 9.72 24.09
N VAL A 81 -4.31 10.88 23.43
CA VAL A 81 -4.28 12.21 24.08
C VAL A 81 -5.55 12.46 24.92
N PHE A 82 -6.72 12.00 24.46
CA PHE A 82 -7.99 12.15 25.16
C PHE A 82 -8.34 11.00 26.10
N GLU A 83 -7.43 10.04 26.29
CA GLU A 83 -7.60 8.86 27.14
C GLU A 83 -8.83 8.01 26.75
N LEU A 84 -9.21 7.97 25.47
CA LEU A 84 -10.41 7.24 25.03
C LEU A 84 -10.26 5.73 25.20
N TYR A 85 -9.06 5.22 25.16
CA TYR A 85 -8.74 3.80 25.35
C TYR A 85 -9.15 3.30 26.77
N THR A 86 -8.98 4.13 27.78
CA THR A 86 -9.38 3.83 29.17
C THR A 86 -10.83 4.20 29.48
N ARG A 87 -11.37 5.22 28.78
CA ARG A 87 -12.72 5.74 29.04
C ARG A 87 -13.83 4.96 28.38
N ILE A 88 -13.55 4.29 27.26
CA ILE A 88 -14.56 3.61 26.45
C ILE A 88 -14.17 2.13 26.32
N THR A 89 -14.93 1.26 27.00
CA THR A 89 -14.71 -0.20 26.96
C THR A 89 -14.74 -0.74 25.56
N GLY A 90 -13.71 -1.50 25.17
CA GLY A 90 -13.56 -2.12 23.84
C GLY A 90 -13.17 -1.17 22.71
N TYR A 91 -12.92 0.11 23.01
CA TYR A 91 -12.46 1.08 22.01
C TYR A 91 -11.09 0.69 21.43
N ASP A 92 -10.19 0.26 22.31
CA ASP A 92 -8.84 -0.19 21.95
C ASP A 92 -8.89 -1.33 20.95
N THR A 93 -9.63 -2.37 21.25
CA THR A 93 -9.87 -3.53 20.38
C THR A 93 -10.38 -3.11 18.97
N VAL A 94 -11.26 -2.10 18.88
CA VAL A 94 -11.73 -1.57 17.60
C VAL A 94 -10.61 -0.86 16.85
N VAL A 95 -9.79 -0.08 17.55
CA VAL A 95 -8.64 0.61 16.94
C VAL A 95 -7.61 -0.40 16.42
N HIS A 96 -7.28 -1.42 17.20
CA HIS A 96 -6.40 -2.52 16.77
C HIS A 96 -6.94 -3.23 15.53
N PHE A 97 -8.23 -3.55 15.50
CA PHE A 97 -8.87 -4.16 14.33
C PHE A 97 -8.72 -3.29 13.06
N VAL A 98 -9.03 -2.00 13.15
CA VAL A 98 -9.00 -1.08 12.00
C VAL A 98 -7.57 -0.76 11.58
N LEU A 99 -6.75 -0.32 12.54
CA LEU A 99 -5.43 0.21 12.26
C LEU A 99 -4.45 -0.88 11.82
N ASN A 100 -4.43 -2.04 12.51
CA ASN A 100 -3.60 -3.16 12.10
C ASN A 100 -3.97 -3.69 10.71
N GLY A 101 -5.26 -3.75 10.39
CA GLY A 101 -5.72 -4.14 9.06
C GLY A 101 -5.21 -3.18 7.97
N LEU A 102 -5.37 -1.88 8.16
CA LEU A 102 -4.90 -0.87 7.22
C LEU A 102 -3.37 -0.87 7.08
N LEU A 103 -2.63 -0.94 8.19
CA LEU A 103 -1.17 -0.99 8.18
C LEU A 103 -0.66 -2.27 7.53
N ALA A 104 -1.26 -3.42 7.81
CA ALA A 104 -0.91 -4.68 7.16
C ALA A 104 -1.05 -4.59 5.64
N ALA A 105 -2.12 -3.97 5.13
CA ALA A 105 -2.29 -3.75 3.70
C ALA A 105 -1.21 -2.82 3.12
N VAL A 106 -0.83 -1.75 3.84
CA VAL A 106 0.28 -0.85 3.43
C VAL A 106 1.60 -1.63 3.37
N PHE A 107 1.91 -2.45 4.38
CA PHE A 107 3.13 -3.27 4.41
C PHE A 107 3.19 -4.28 3.28
N VAL A 108 2.08 -4.94 2.94
CA VAL A 108 2.03 -5.88 1.82
C VAL A 108 2.28 -5.16 0.49
N VAL A 109 1.70 -3.97 0.28
CA VAL A 109 1.99 -3.17 -0.91
C VAL A 109 3.46 -2.79 -0.97
N LEU A 110 4.05 -2.39 0.15
CA LEU A 110 5.49 -2.10 0.24
C LEU A 110 6.31 -3.34 -0.10
N ALA A 111 5.99 -4.50 0.47
CA ALA A 111 6.68 -5.76 0.22
C ALA A 111 6.60 -6.22 -1.25
N HIS A 112 5.42 -6.04 -1.89
CA HIS A 112 5.28 -6.27 -3.34
C HIS A 112 6.15 -5.33 -4.17
N ARG A 113 6.22 -4.04 -3.81
CA ARG A 113 7.07 -3.06 -4.52
C ARG A 113 8.55 -3.31 -4.33
N ALA A 114 8.93 -3.80 -3.15
CA ALA A 114 10.30 -4.19 -2.84
C ALA A 114 10.71 -5.53 -3.49
N GLY A 115 9.76 -6.25 -4.10
CA GLY A 115 10.02 -7.56 -4.70
C GLY A 115 10.18 -8.70 -3.69
N TRP A 116 9.83 -8.48 -2.43
CA TRP A 116 9.90 -9.51 -1.38
C TRP A 116 8.75 -10.51 -1.44
N VAL A 117 7.64 -10.11 -2.03
CA VAL A 117 6.43 -10.93 -2.19
C VAL A 117 5.96 -10.87 -3.63
N VAL A 118 5.62 -12.02 -4.21
CA VAL A 118 5.10 -12.10 -5.59
C VAL A 118 3.68 -11.51 -5.64
N SER A 119 3.47 -10.61 -6.61
CA SER A 119 2.15 -10.02 -6.83
C SER A 119 1.18 -11.05 -7.41
N PRO A 120 -0.09 -11.10 -6.94
CA PRO A 120 -1.10 -12.03 -7.48
C PRO A 120 -1.38 -11.88 -8.98
N ASP A 121 -1.04 -10.71 -9.55
CA ASP A 121 -1.30 -10.38 -10.97
C ASP A 121 -0.28 -10.99 -11.95
N HIS A 122 0.80 -11.62 -11.48
CA HIS A 122 1.81 -12.27 -12.33
C HIS A 122 1.50 -13.75 -12.63
N GLY A 123 0.34 -14.23 -12.27
CA GLY A 123 -0.11 -15.57 -12.65
C GLY A 123 -0.62 -15.57 -14.10
N ASP A 124 0.03 -16.32 -14.96
CA ASP A 124 -0.26 -16.57 -16.38
C ASP A 124 -1.62 -17.25 -16.63
N GLY A 125 -2.70 -16.73 -16.09
CA GLY A 125 -4.09 -17.10 -16.47
C GLY A 125 -4.50 -18.56 -16.22
N ARG A 126 -3.63 -19.41 -15.69
CA ARG A 126 -3.95 -20.80 -15.33
C ARG A 126 -4.50 -20.82 -13.90
N GLY A 127 -5.79 -21.07 -13.77
CA GLY A 127 -6.63 -20.90 -12.59
C GLY A 127 -6.12 -21.39 -11.21
N GLY A 128 -5.09 -22.24 -11.14
CA GLY A 128 -4.46 -22.70 -9.90
C GLY A 128 -3.43 -21.72 -9.32
N ALA A 129 -2.57 -21.16 -10.15
CA ALA A 129 -1.52 -20.24 -9.73
C ALA A 129 -2.10 -18.93 -9.14
N GLY A 130 -3.18 -18.41 -9.71
CA GLY A 130 -3.85 -17.21 -9.22
C GLY A 130 -4.49 -17.40 -7.83
N ARG A 131 -5.05 -18.59 -7.53
CA ARG A 131 -5.62 -18.90 -6.22
C ARG A 131 -4.53 -18.98 -5.14
N SER A 132 -3.44 -19.69 -5.42
CA SER A 132 -2.32 -19.83 -4.48
C SER A 132 -1.66 -18.48 -4.17
N ALA A 133 -1.48 -17.63 -5.18
CA ALA A 133 -0.94 -16.28 -4.99
C ALA A 133 -1.86 -15.40 -4.12
N ARG A 134 -3.18 -15.48 -4.30
CA ARG A 134 -4.16 -14.77 -3.44
C ARG A 134 -4.11 -15.25 -2.00
N VAL A 135 -4.12 -16.55 -1.78
CA VAL A 135 -4.00 -17.12 -0.43
C VAL A 135 -2.69 -16.68 0.22
N GLY A 136 -1.58 -16.76 -0.52
CA GLY A 136 -0.27 -16.28 -0.06
C GLY A 136 -0.30 -14.80 0.35
N SER A 137 -0.90 -13.92 -0.46
CA SER A 137 -1.05 -12.49 -0.12
C SER A 137 -1.87 -12.28 1.14
N VAL A 138 -2.97 -13.02 1.33
CA VAL A 138 -3.79 -12.94 2.56
C VAL A 138 -2.98 -13.39 3.78
N LEU A 139 -2.29 -14.52 3.69
CA LEU A 139 -1.46 -15.04 4.79
C LEU A 139 -0.34 -14.06 5.16
N VAL A 140 0.32 -13.47 4.17
CA VAL A 140 1.37 -12.46 4.40
C VAL A 140 0.78 -11.20 5.02
N THR A 141 -0.43 -10.77 4.60
CA THR A 141 -1.12 -9.63 5.22
C THR A 141 -1.41 -9.90 6.69
N VAL A 142 -1.95 -11.07 7.03
CA VAL A 142 -2.21 -11.46 8.43
C VAL A 142 -0.91 -11.51 9.22
N ALA A 143 0.16 -12.09 8.68
CA ALA A 143 1.45 -12.16 9.35
C ALA A 143 2.03 -10.77 9.63
N PHE A 144 1.97 -9.83 8.68
CA PHE A 144 2.39 -8.45 8.91
C PHE A 144 1.54 -7.74 9.95
N GLY A 145 0.23 -7.94 9.93
CA GLY A 145 -0.66 -7.32 10.92
C GLY A 145 -0.41 -7.83 12.33
N LEU A 146 -0.24 -9.13 12.49
CA LEU A 146 0.12 -9.72 13.79
C LEU A 146 1.51 -9.26 14.26
N ALA A 147 2.49 -9.17 13.36
CA ALA A 147 3.80 -8.64 13.71
C ALA A 147 3.74 -7.17 14.14
N ALA A 148 2.98 -6.33 13.42
CA ALA A 148 2.80 -4.93 13.78
C ALA A 148 2.07 -4.79 15.12
N GLY A 149 1.00 -5.55 15.35
CA GLY A 149 0.29 -5.60 16.64
C GLY A 149 1.22 -6.05 17.77
N THR A 150 1.99 -7.11 17.58
CA THR A 150 2.96 -7.57 18.59
C THR A 150 4.02 -6.51 18.91
N LEU A 151 4.53 -5.80 17.91
CA LEU A 151 5.49 -4.70 18.12
C LEU A 151 4.84 -3.53 18.88
N TRP A 152 3.56 -3.27 18.64
CA TRP A 152 2.82 -2.26 19.38
C TRP A 152 2.66 -2.65 20.85
N GLU A 153 2.16 -3.86 21.16
CA GLU A 153 2.06 -4.39 22.52
C GLU A 153 3.40 -4.38 23.28
N MET A 154 4.49 -4.74 22.58
CA MET A 154 5.84 -4.62 23.15
C MET A 154 6.21 -3.16 23.42
N GLY A 155 5.75 -2.23 22.59
CA GLY A 155 5.94 -0.80 22.79
C GLY A 155 5.19 -0.29 24.01
N GLU A 156 3.95 -0.70 24.22
CA GLU A 156 3.14 -0.37 25.40
C GLU A 156 3.75 -0.93 26.68
N TRP A 157 4.16 -2.20 26.64
CA TRP A 157 4.89 -2.80 27.76
C TRP A 157 6.18 -2.03 28.10
N ALA A 158 6.96 -1.67 27.10
CA ALA A 158 8.19 -0.90 27.31
C ALA A 158 7.88 0.51 27.81
N GLY A 159 6.86 1.17 27.28
CA GLY A 159 6.38 2.45 27.72
C GLY A 159 5.93 2.42 29.20
N HIS A 160 5.10 1.45 29.57
CA HIS A 160 4.66 1.21 30.94
C HIS A 160 5.84 1.01 31.90
N THR A 161 6.80 0.18 31.49
CA THR A 161 7.90 -0.26 32.35
C THR A 161 8.99 0.81 32.49
N LEU A 162 9.26 1.57 31.42
CA LEU A 162 10.45 2.43 31.32
C LEU A 162 10.13 3.93 31.34
N VAL A 163 8.90 4.33 31.01
CA VAL A 163 8.54 5.74 30.80
C VAL A 163 7.43 6.19 31.73
N ASP A 164 6.26 5.57 31.66
CA ASP A 164 5.07 5.96 32.42
C ASP A 164 4.22 4.74 32.77
N SER A 165 4.17 4.42 34.06
CA SER A 165 3.35 3.31 34.60
C SER A 165 1.84 3.51 34.48
N ALA A 166 1.37 4.68 34.05
CA ALA A 166 -0.04 4.93 33.76
C ALA A 166 -0.47 4.32 32.41
N ILE A 167 0.45 3.95 31.53
CA ILE A 167 0.13 3.21 30.32
C ILE A 167 -0.46 1.86 30.74
N PHE A 168 -1.68 1.59 30.29
CA PHE A 168 -2.36 0.34 30.62
C PHE A 168 -1.74 -0.85 29.84
N VAL A 169 -1.47 -1.94 30.54
CA VAL A 169 -0.96 -3.19 29.98
C VAL A 169 -1.63 -4.35 30.72
N GLY A 170 -2.27 -5.24 29.99
CA GLY A 170 -2.97 -6.40 30.54
C GLY A 170 -2.88 -7.63 29.65
N TYR A 171 -2.76 -8.81 30.23
CA TYR A 171 -2.65 -10.05 29.42
C TYR A 171 -3.88 -10.29 28.54
N ASP A 172 -5.09 -10.15 29.07
CA ASP A 172 -6.33 -10.35 28.34
C ASP A 172 -6.54 -9.26 27.28
N ASP A 173 -6.11 -8.05 27.57
CA ASP A 173 -6.08 -6.89 26.69
C ASP A 173 -5.19 -7.17 25.47
N THR A 174 -3.90 -7.44 25.69
CA THR A 174 -2.92 -7.80 24.66
C THR A 174 -3.41 -8.94 23.75
N ILE A 175 -3.99 -10.02 24.34
CA ILE A 175 -4.49 -11.14 23.53
C ILE A 175 -5.72 -10.72 22.72
N GLY A 176 -6.62 -9.93 23.31
CA GLY A 176 -7.81 -9.39 22.63
C GLY A 176 -7.42 -8.51 21.43
N ASP A 177 -6.43 -7.64 21.61
CA ASP A 177 -5.98 -6.70 20.60
C ASP A 177 -5.18 -7.37 19.48
N LEU A 178 -4.37 -8.36 19.79
CA LEU A 178 -3.73 -9.22 18.79
C LEU A 178 -4.78 -10.00 17.97
N ALA A 179 -5.82 -10.55 18.62
CA ALA A 179 -6.88 -11.25 17.91
C ALA A 179 -7.68 -10.30 17.00
N ALA A 180 -8.03 -9.12 17.49
CA ALA A 180 -8.72 -8.09 16.71
C ALA A 180 -7.88 -7.60 15.54
N GLY A 181 -6.61 -7.29 15.78
CA GLY A 181 -5.65 -6.88 14.75
C GLY A 181 -5.43 -7.95 13.68
N GLY A 182 -5.37 -9.24 14.09
CA GLY A 182 -5.31 -10.37 13.19
C GLY A 182 -6.55 -10.50 12.30
N LEU A 183 -7.76 -10.32 12.87
CA LEU A 183 -9.02 -10.32 12.12
C LEU A 183 -9.11 -9.12 11.15
N GLY A 184 -8.72 -7.93 11.59
CA GLY A 184 -8.65 -6.75 10.75
C GLY A 184 -7.69 -6.95 9.56
N SER A 185 -6.55 -7.56 9.82
CA SER A 185 -5.55 -7.89 8.79
C SER A 185 -6.04 -8.98 7.83
N LEU A 186 -6.82 -9.94 8.29
CA LEU A 186 -7.47 -10.92 7.43
C LEU A 186 -8.45 -10.26 6.48
N LEU A 187 -9.33 -9.38 6.99
CA LEU A 187 -10.27 -8.64 6.14
C LEU A 187 -9.55 -7.73 5.15
N ALA A 188 -8.49 -7.04 5.59
CA ALA A 188 -7.67 -6.21 4.71
C ALA A 188 -7.00 -7.04 3.62
N GLY A 189 -6.48 -8.23 3.94
CA GLY A 189 -5.90 -9.17 2.98
C GLY A 189 -6.90 -9.64 1.91
N LEU A 190 -8.13 -9.94 2.33
CA LEU A 190 -9.23 -10.30 1.42
C LEU A 190 -9.64 -9.10 0.54
N ALA A 191 -9.60 -7.89 1.08
CA ALA A 191 -9.95 -6.65 0.40
C ALA A 191 -8.82 -6.03 -0.44
N LEU A 192 -7.59 -6.55 -0.40
CA LEU A 192 -6.43 -6.01 -1.13
C LEU A 192 -6.71 -5.65 -2.58
N PRO A 193 -7.40 -6.48 -3.40
CA PRO A 193 -7.69 -6.14 -4.80
C PRO A 193 -8.52 -4.86 -4.95
N PHE A 194 -9.37 -4.55 -3.96
CA PHE A 194 -10.20 -3.34 -3.94
C PHE A 194 -9.44 -2.13 -3.39
N LEU A 195 -8.59 -2.34 -2.40
CA LEU A 195 -7.80 -1.29 -1.76
C LEU A 195 -6.69 -0.77 -2.68
N VAL A 196 -6.05 -1.67 -3.45
CA VAL A 196 -4.85 -1.38 -4.24
C VAL A 196 -5.09 -1.44 -5.75
N GLY A 197 -6.14 -2.12 -6.22
CA GLY A 197 -6.36 -2.54 -7.62
C GLY A 197 -6.65 -1.44 -8.66
N GLY A 198 -6.55 -0.15 -8.32
CA GLY A 198 -6.75 0.96 -9.26
C GLY A 198 -5.50 1.41 -10.01
N ASP A 199 -4.32 1.28 -9.40
CA ASP A 199 -3.07 1.82 -9.95
C ASP A 199 -2.39 0.88 -10.96
N VAL A 200 -2.65 -0.41 -10.89
CA VAL A 200 -2.02 -1.42 -11.76
C VAL A 200 -2.68 -1.43 -13.16
N ARG A 201 -4.00 -1.24 -13.24
CA ARG A 201 -4.73 -1.22 -14.52
C ARG A 201 -4.45 0.01 -15.39
N GLY A 202 -4.20 1.17 -14.79
CA GLY A 202 -3.92 2.40 -15.53
C GLY A 202 -2.54 2.42 -16.20
N ARG A 203 -1.58 1.65 -15.71
CA ARG A 203 -0.23 1.57 -16.29
C ARG A 203 -0.12 0.56 -17.43
N GLY A 204 -0.84 -0.55 -17.38
CA GLY A 204 -0.87 -1.54 -18.45
C GLY A 204 -1.50 -1.02 -19.74
N ALA A 205 -2.56 -0.21 -19.63
CA ALA A 205 -3.26 0.35 -20.77
C ALA A 205 -2.47 1.43 -21.53
N ARG A 206 -1.57 2.15 -20.88
CA ARG A 206 -0.70 3.16 -21.53
C ARG A 206 0.54 2.54 -22.21
N ALA A 207 0.96 1.36 -21.80
CA ALA A 207 2.10 0.68 -22.40
C ALA A 207 1.73 -0.13 -23.66
N SER A 208 0.45 -0.36 -23.90
CA SER A 208 -0.07 -1.13 -25.03
C SER A 208 -0.74 -0.30 -26.14
N SER A 209 -0.57 1.02 -26.19
CA SER A 209 -0.95 1.81 -27.36
C SER A 209 0.12 1.63 -28.44
N PRO A 210 -0.17 0.88 -29.53
CA PRO A 210 0.72 0.88 -30.68
C PRO A 210 0.73 2.28 -31.28
N GLY A 211 1.92 2.82 -31.52
CA GLY A 211 2.08 4.10 -32.17
C GLY A 211 1.22 4.17 -33.44
N ALA A 212 0.40 5.20 -33.53
CA ALA A 212 -0.30 5.55 -34.74
C ALA A 212 0.73 5.73 -35.85
N GLY A 213 0.72 4.81 -36.81
CA GLY A 213 1.50 4.92 -38.02
C GLY A 213 1.11 6.20 -38.75
N VAL A 214 2.09 7.01 -39.01
CA VAL A 214 1.97 8.15 -39.94
C VAL A 214 1.97 7.54 -41.33
N ASP A 215 0.79 7.36 -41.92
CA ASP A 215 0.63 7.18 -43.37
C ASP A 215 0.92 8.52 -44.05
N GLY A 216 2.13 8.64 -44.56
CA GLY A 216 2.51 9.68 -45.52
C GLY A 216 2.34 9.13 -46.94
N ALA A 217 1.21 9.40 -47.55
CA ALA A 217 1.04 9.26 -48.99
C ALA A 217 1.90 10.31 -49.68
N ASP A 218 2.76 9.92 -50.60
CA ASP A 218 2.98 10.66 -51.84
C ASP A 218 3.36 9.71 -52.97
N GLY A 219 2.47 9.70 -53.97
CA GLY A 219 2.66 8.97 -55.20
C GLY A 219 3.56 9.75 -56.18
N ARG A 220 4.37 9.03 -56.90
CA ARG A 220 4.69 9.37 -58.34
C ARG A 220 5.22 8.11 -59.02
N GLY A 221 4.51 7.65 -60.02
CA GLY A 221 4.95 6.64 -60.92
C GLY A 221 6.04 7.08 -61.87
N VAL A 222 6.83 6.15 -62.37
CA VAL A 222 7.48 6.19 -63.68
C VAL A 222 7.60 4.77 -64.20
N ASP A 223 7.17 4.61 -65.42
CA ASP A 223 7.17 3.41 -66.30
C ASP A 223 8.54 2.89 -66.67
N GLY A 224 8.56 1.62 -67.07
CA GLY A 224 9.45 1.14 -68.12
C GLY A 224 10.16 -0.20 -67.86
N PRO A 225 10.34 -0.98 -68.88
CA PRO A 225 10.17 -2.42 -68.83
C PRO A 225 11.49 -3.18 -69.04
N GLY A 226 11.38 -4.51 -68.81
CA GLY A 226 12.24 -5.43 -69.58
C GLY A 226 13.21 -6.31 -68.81
N GLY A 227 13.12 -7.60 -69.02
CA GLY A 227 14.32 -8.44 -69.14
C GLY A 227 14.40 -9.68 -68.24
N ASP A 228 13.81 -10.79 -68.73
CA ASP A 228 14.41 -12.12 -68.82
C ASP A 228 15.17 -12.79 -67.65
N ALA A 229 14.61 -13.85 -67.11
CA ALA A 229 14.94 -15.26 -67.37
C ALA A 229 16.16 -15.90 -66.62
N VAL A 230 15.95 -17.16 -66.28
CA VAL A 230 16.91 -18.24 -65.93
C VAL A 230 17.34 -18.30 -64.48
N GLY A 231 16.99 -19.27 -63.61
CA GLY A 231 16.98 -20.72 -63.83
C GLY A 231 17.96 -21.35 -62.85
N HIS A 232 17.56 -22.46 -62.27
CA HIS A 232 18.38 -23.42 -61.51
C HIS A 232 18.61 -23.08 -60.02
N GLY A 233 18.44 -23.92 -59.07
CA GLY A 233 18.44 -25.35 -58.96
C GLY A 233 18.47 -25.68 -57.45
N ARG A 234 17.70 -26.66 -57.03
CA ARG A 234 17.82 -27.34 -55.74
C ARG A 234 19.14 -28.14 -55.67
N PRO A 235 19.68 -28.47 -54.48
CA PRO A 235 19.25 -29.71 -53.89
C PRO A 235 19.08 -29.75 -52.38
N ARG A 236 18.28 -30.74 -51.97
CA ARG A 236 18.15 -31.28 -50.61
C ARG A 236 19.45 -32.00 -50.22
N ILE A 237 19.83 -31.91 -48.94
CA ILE A 237 20.58 -32.99 -48.29
C ILE A 237 19.96 -33.30 -46.94
N HIS A 238 19.66 -34.57 -46.74
CA HIS A 238 19.35 -35.30 -45.52
C HIS A 238 20.63 -35.62 -44.73
N HIS A 239 20.41 -36.05 -43.49
CA HIS A 239 21.20 -36.82 -42.52
C HIS A 239 21.69 -36.00 -41.34
N ARG A 240 21.65 -36.47 -40.15
CA ARG A 240 21.16 -37.62 -39.31
C ARG A 240 20.81 -37.10 -37.99
#